data_4482d36aec1e0723e41ef091c62e6984
#
_entry.id   4482d36aec1e0723e41ef091c62e6984
#
_cell.length_a   1.000
_cell.length_b   1.000
_cell.length_c   1.000
_cell.angle_alpha   90.00
_cell.angle_beta   90.00
_cell.angle_gamma   90.00
#
_symmetry.space_group_name_H-M   'P 1'
#
loop_
_entity.id
_entity.type
_entity.pdbx_description
1 polymer ?
#
loop_
_entity_poly.entity_id
_entity_poly.type
_entity_poly.pdbx_seq_one_letter_code
_entity_poly.pdbx_strand_id
1 'polypeptide(L)'
;LHSGDIRWEAEKSEEEWFLKKPVDSLAKKNDITSLLSSLSDLKAKEFVSEEKNDEELTKFMLDAPEHTITLQMPLENQEVTFFIQKTEDKLYATTSLSPKIIEVEDTILSKLEKDPHEMREKEIADFYSWEVNKVSLERGDLGLTVVEDEEEDKWRFDSAEGEEADKDKIDEFIRKIEALQAESFIDPPLNLAEFGLDSPAAKVTIWVKEDEEKSKEITLFIGKKLKDEDEQEDTKKAGSEKAGTEAEKEEKTGEEVKDESEAEDTTVKKEFVAVKNARFNYLFKVDAEFLEQLPEKKDDWKKTEENTEKDSEK
;
A
#
# COMPACT_ATOMS: atom_id res chain seq x y z
N LEU A 1 -15.99 -2.39 9.65
CA LEU A 1 -15.48 -2.37 11.03
C LEU A 1 -15.63 -0.97 11.61
N HIS A 2 -15.98 -0.92 12.88
CA HIS A 2 -15.92 0.26 13.74
C HIS A 2 -15.18 -0.12 15.02
N SER A 3 -14.11 0.58 15.36
CA SER A 3 -13.24 0.29 16.50
C SER A 3 -12.74 1.63 17.08
N GLY A 4 -13.37 2.12 18.15
CA GLY A 4 -13.15 3.47 18.66
C GLY A 4 -13.39 4.52 17.58
N ASP A 5 -12.35 5.30 17.24
CA ASP A 5 -12.40 6.30 16.16
C ASP A 5 -12.09 5.70 14.77
N ILE A 6 -11.57 4.46 14.71
CA ILE A 6 -11.21 3.78 13.48
C ILE A 6 -12.46 3.23 12.81
N ARG A 7 -12.66 3.55 11.54
CA ARG A 7 -13.74 3.03 10.71
C ARG A 7 -13.24 2.69 9.33
N TRP A 8 -13.54 1.48 8.88
CA TRP A 8 -13.23 1.08 7.52
C TRP A 8 -14.21 0.04 6.98
N GLU A 9 -14.29 -0.01 5.67
CA GLU A 9 -15.05 -1.00 4.91
C GLU A 9 -14.12 -1.65 3.89
N ALA A 10 -14.21 -2.97 3.74
CA ALA A 10 -13.52 -3.70 2.70
C ALA A 10 -14.45 -4.66 1.99
N GLU A 11 -14.20 -4.87 0.71
CA GLU A 11 -14.95 -5.77 -0.16
C GLU A 11 -13.99 -6.71 -0.88
N LYS A 12 -14.37 -7.99 -0.96
CA LYS A 12 -13.65 -8.96 -1.78
C LYS A 12 -14.23 -8.96 -3.19
N SER A 13 -13.38 -8.72 -4.18
CA SER A 13 -13.70 -8.86 -5.60
C SER A 13 -12.74 -9.87 -6.21
N GLU A 14 -13.27 -10.95 -6.75
CA GLU A 14 -12.46 -12.09 -7.21
C GLU A 14 -11.57 -12.62 -6.08
N GLU A 15 -10.25 -12.59 -6.24
CA GLU A 15 -9.27 -13.06 -5.23
C GLU A 15 -8.64 -11.92 -4.42
N GLU A 16 -9.02 -10.67 -4.67
CA GLU A 16 -8.44 -9.49 -4.06
C GLU A 16 -9.39 -8.80 -3.10
N TRP A 17 -8.81 -8.13 -2.11
CA TRP A 17 -9.54 -7.29 -1.17
C TRP A 17 -9.31 -5.82 -1.48
N PHE A 18 -10.38 -5.04 -1.47
CA PHE A 18 -10.36 -3.60 -1.65
C PHE A 18 -10.90 -2.91 -0.40
N LEU A 19 -10.15 -1.97 0.15
CA LEU A 19 -10.70 -0.98 1.06
C LEU A 19 -11.67 -0.11 0.27
N LYS A 20 -12.85 0.16 0.84
CA LYS A 20 -13.85 1.07 0.28
C LYS A 20 -13.94 2.36 1.08
N LYS A 21 -13.62 2.31 2.37
CA LYS A 21 -13.51 3.45 3.28
C LYS A 21 -12.37 3.22 4.27
N PRO A 22 -11.68 4.30 4.68
CA PRO A 22 -11.87 5.71 4.32
C PRO A 22 -11.40 6.05 2.91
N VAL A 23 -10.62 5.19 2.27
CA VAL A 23 -10.06 5.37 0.92
C VAL A 23 -10.37 4.15 0.06
N ASP A 24 -10.60 4.36 -1.25
CA ASP A 24 -10.78 3.25 -2.19
C ASP A 24 -9.40 2.82 -2.72
N SER A 25 -8.92 1.67 -2.25
CA SER A 25 -7.59 1.16 -2.62
C SER A 25 -7.51 -0.36 -2.48
N LEU A 26 -6.55 -0.97 -3.18
CA LEU A 26 -6.18 -2.36 -2.96
C LEU A 26 -5.69 -2.54 -1.51
N ALA A 27 -6.16 -3.58 -0.85
CA ALA A 27 -5.80 -3.90 0.54
C ALA A 27 -4.80 -5.06 0.59
N LYS A 28 -3.93 -5.05 1.59
CA LYS A 28 -3.10 -6.21 1.91
C LYS A 28 -3.99 -7.38 2.28
N LYS A 29 -4.03 -8.39 1.42
CA LYS A 29 -4.84 -9.60 1.60
C LYS A 29 -4.64 -10.24 2.98
N ASN A 30 -3.39 -10.29 3.44
CA ASN A 30 -3.04 -10.93 4.70
C ASN A 30 -3.65 -10.21 5.93
N ASP A 31 -3.80 -8.90 5.90
CA ASP A 31 -4.38 -8.14 7.01
C ASP A 31 -5.86 -8.48 7.18
N ILE A 32 -6.61 -8.45 6.07
CA ILE A 32 -8.04 -8.78 6.08
C ILE A 32 -8.26 -10.26 6.43
N THR A 33 -7.54 -11.17 5.78
CA THR A 33 -7.72 -12.61 6.02
C THR A 33 -7.31 -13.02 7.42
N SER A 34 -6.28 -12.38 8.00
CA SER A 34 -5.86 -12.62 9.38
C SER A 34 -6.91 -12.16 10.40
N LEU A 35 -7.58 -11.02 10.15
CA LEU A 35 -8.70 -10.58 10.99
C LEU A 35 -9.87 -11.56 10.89
N LEU A 36 -10.28 -11.93 9.67
CA LEU A 36 -11.38 -12.87 9.44
C LEU A 36 -11.12 -14.23 10.09
N SER A 37 -9.90 -14.76 9.98
CA SER A 37 -9.49 -16.00 10.65
C SER A 37 -9.57 -15.88 12.16
N SER A 38 -9.11 -14.74 12.73
CA SER A 38 -9.19 -14.52 14.18
C SER A 38 -10.64 -14.43 14.68
N LEU A 39 -11.55 -13.84 13.91
CA LEU A 39 -12.97 -13.81 14.25
C LEU A 39 -13.61 -15.20 14.16
N SER A 40 -13.24 -16.00 13.15
CA SER A 40 -13.70 -17.38 12.97
C SER A 40 -13.22 -18.30 14.09
N ASP A 41 -11.98 -18.11 14.53
CA ASP A 41 -11.33 -18.93 15.56
C ASP A 41 -11.53 -18.40 16.98
N LEU A 42 -12.36 -17.37 17.15
CA LEU A 42 -12.58 -16.74 18.45
C LEU A 42 -13.21 -17.75 19.44
N LYS A 43 -12.46 -18.07 20.50
CA LYS A 43 -12.85 -19.06 21.51
C LYS A 43 -13.17 -18.39 22.83
N ALA A 44 -14.23 -18.88 23.48
CA ALA A 44 -14.55 -18.48 24.84
C ALA A 44 -13.48 -19.01 25.81
N LYS A 45 -12.90 -18.12 26.60
CA LYS A 45 -12.19 -18.48 27.85
C LYS A 45 -13.21 -18.89 28.91
N GLU A 46 -14.31 -18.13 28.99
CA GLU A 46 -15.39 -18.33 29.93
C GLU A 46 -16.73 -17.92 29.30
N PHE A 47 -17.80 -18.61 29.59
CA PHE A 47 -19.18 -18.18 29.32
C PHE A 47 -19.65 -17.35 30.50
N VAL A 48 -19.70 -16.02 30.33
CA VAL A 48 -20.02 -15.09 31.41
C VAL A 48 -21.51 -14.81 31.54
N SER A 49 -22.28 -15.05 30.44
CA SER A 49 -23.74 -15.09 30.46
C SER A 49 -24.28 -16.04 29.41
N GLU A 50 -25.32 -16.80 29.76
CA GLU A 50 -26.07 -17.67 28.83
C GLU A 50 -27.18 -16.92 28.10
N GLU A 51 -27.50 -15.71 28.54
CA GLU A 51 -28.53 -14.84 27.96
C GLU A 51 -27.99 -13.48 27.56
N LYS A 52 -28.43 -13.00 26.41
CA LYS A 52 -28.10 -11.68 25.88
C LYS A 52 -29.34 -10.79 25.95
N ASN A 53 -29.68 -10.32 27.16
CA ASN A 53 -30.72 -9.33 27.40
C ASN A 53 -30.08 -7.95 27.67
N ASP A 54 -30.91 -6.90 27.73
CA ASP A 54 -30.44 -5.53 27.91
C ASP A 54 -29.63 -5.31 29.20
N GLU A 55 -30.00 -6.02 30.29
CA GLU A 55 -29.30 -5.94 31.58
C GLU A 55 -27.88 -6.53 31.48
N GLU A 56 -27.74 -7.69 30.86
CA GLU A 56 -26.45 -8.35 30.68
C GLU A 56 -25.58 -7.59 29.66
N LEU A 57 -26.18 -7.05 28.56
CA LEU A 57 -25.44 -6.21 27.62
C LEU A 57 -24.88 -4.98 28.29
N THR A 58 -25.67 -4.27 29.08
CA THR A 58 -25.22 -3.07 29.83
C THR A 58 -24.16 -3.41 30.87
N LYS A 59 -24.30 -4.53 31.58
CA LYS A 59 -23.34 -5.02 32.59
C LYS A 59 -21.95 -5.26 32.00
N PHE A 60 -21.86 -5.79 30.78
CA PHE A 60 -20.61 -6.03 30.06
C PHE A 60 -20.26 -4.92 29.05
N MET A 61 -20.97 -3.80 29.05
CA MET A 61 -20.81 -2.65 28.15
C MET A 61 -20.91 -3.01 26.65
N LEU A 62 -21.67 -4.04 26.32
CA LEU A 62 -21.88 -4.53 24.96
C LEU A 62 -23.14 -3.93 24.29
N ASP A 63 -23.89 -3.07 24.99
CA ASP A 63 -24.97 -2.22 24.47
C ASP A 63 -24.42 -1.06 23.61
N ALA A 64 -23.20 -0.59 23.92
CA ALA A 64 -22.46 0.41 23.15
C ALA A 64 -20.97 0.03 23.06
N PRO A 65 -20.63 -1.06 22.39
CA PRO A 65 -19.28 -1.62 22.40
C PRO A 65 -18.29 -0.75 21.64
N GLU A 66 -17.04 -0.76 22.09
CA GLU A 66 -15.92 -0.07 21.42
C GLU A 66 -15.64 -0.62 20.02
N HIS A 67 -15.81 -1.95 19.85
CA HIS A 67 -15.54 -2.61 18.58
C HIS A 67 -16.79 -3.30 18.05
N THR A 68 -17.17 -2.95 16.81
CA THR A 68 -18.27 -3.59 16.08
C THR A 68 -17.79 -4.00 14.70
N ILE A 69 -17.91 -5.28 14.37
CA ILE A 69 -17.51 -5.83 13.09
C ILE A 69 -18.70 -6.49 12.43
N THR A 70 -19.13 -6.01 11.29
CA THR A 70 -20.21 -6.63 10.51
C THR A 70 -19.61 -7.33 9.31
N LEU A 71 -19.87 -8.63 9.19
CA LEU A 71 -19.49 -9.45 8.06
C LEU A 71 -20.74 -9.78 7.24
N GLN A 72 -20.69 -9.47 5.95
CA GLN A 72 -21.70 -9.84 4.98
C GLN A 72 -21.19 -10.98 4.12
N MET A 73 -21.95 -12.04 4.02
CA MET A 73 -21.69 -13.23 3.20
C MET A 73 -22.75 -13.35 2.10
N PRO A 74 -22.58 -12.62 0.97
CA PRO A 74 -23.63 -12.50 -0.04
C PRO A 74 -24.08 -13.84 -0.64
N LEU A 75 -23.15 -14.78 -0.82
CA LEU A 75 -23.44 -16.11 -1.38
C LEU A 75 -24.38 -16.94 -0.48
N GLU A 76 -24.29 -16.74 0.83
CA GLU A 76 -25.10 -17.42 1.83
C GLU A 76 -26.31 -16.60 2.27
N ASN A 77 -26.41 -15.36 1.78
CA ASN A 77 -27.39 -14.37 2.22
C ASN A 77 -27.41 -14.21 3.75
N GLN A 78 -26.22 -14.22 4.35
CA GLN A 78 -26.01 -14.11 5.80
C GLN A 78 -25.27 -12.85 6.16
N GLU A 79 -25.58 -12.35 7.35
CA GLU A 79 -24.86 -11.27 8.00
C GLU A 79 -24.63 -11.65 9.46
N VAL A 80 -23.42 -11.42 9.95
CA VAL A 80 -23.08 -11.56 11.35
C VAL A 80 -22.38 -10.32 11.84
N THR A 81 -22.81 -9.82 13.01
CA THR A 81 -22.17 -8.70 13.69
C THR A 81 -21.54 -9.19 14.98
N PHE A 82 -20.27 -8.90 15.18
CA PHE A 82 -19.53 -9.10 16.41
C PHE A 82 -19.55 -7.80 17.21
N PHE A 83 -19.84 -7.88 18.48
CA PHE A 83 -19.78 -6.83 19.46
C PHE A 83 -18.70 -7.18 20.46
N ILE A 84 -17.67 -6.37 20.60
CA ILE A 84 -16.50 -6.65 21.42
C ILE A 84 -16.21 -5.43 22.28
N GLN A 85 -16.05 -5.64 23.58
CA GLN A 85 -15.79 -4.58 24.54
C GLN A 85 -14.61 -4.94 25.44
N LYS A 86 -13.63 -4.06 25.50
CA LYS A 86 -12.54 -4.12 26.45
C LYS A 86 -12.94 -3.43 27.76
N THR A 87 -12.69 -4.12 28.86
CA THR A 87 -12.70 -3.55 30.20
C THR A 87 -11.25 -3.45 30.70
N GLU A 88 -11.03 -3.01 31.95
CA GLU A 88 -9.67 -2.90 32.49
C GLU A 88 -8.86 -4.19 32.39
N ASP A 89 -9.48 -5.34 32.71
CA ASP A 89 -8.78 -6.63 32.81
C ASP A 89 -9.25 -7.68 31.80
N LYS A 90 -10.38 -7.47 31.11
CA LYS A 90 -11.03 -8.53 30.33
C LYS A 90 -11.58 -8.01 29.01
N LEU A 91 -11.67 -8.92 28.04
CA LEU A 91 -12.30 -8.68 26.77
C LEU A 91 -13.58 -9.53 26.67
N TYR A 92 -14.71 -8.86 26.50
CA TYR A 92 -16.01 -9.50 26.34
C TYR A 92 -16.47 -9.45 24.90
N ALA A 93 -17.12 -10.49 24.44
CA ALA A 93 -17.65 -10.58 23.09
C ALA A 93 -19.02 -11.25 23.04
N THR A 94 -19.83 -10.83 22.09
CA THR A 94 -21.04 -11.52 21.64
C THR A 94 -21.22 -11.32 20.14
N THR A 95 -22.16 -12.06 19.53
CA THR A 95 -22.50 -11.88 18.11
C THR A 95 -23.99 -11.71 17.92
N SER A 96 -24.42 -11.19 16.76
CA SER A 96 -25.84 -11.08 16.40
C SER A 96 -26.55 -12.44 16.41
N LEU A 97 -25.81 -13.52 16.20
CA LEU A 97 -26.33 -14.89 16.08
C LEU A 97 -26.31 -15.69 17.39
N SER A 98 -25.54 -15.23 18.40
CA SER A 98 -25.40 -15.93 19.68
C SER A 98 -26.25 -15.31 20.76
N PRO A 99 -26.95 -16.10 21.61
CA PRO A 99 -27.59 -15.60 22.82
C PRO A 99 -26.61 -15.42 23.99
N LYS A 100 -25.34 -15.82 23.83
CA LYS A 100 -24.36 -15.86 24.92
C LYS A 100 -23.41 -14.70 24.88
N ILE A 101 -22.91 -14.33 26.07
CA ILE A 101 -21.77 -13.41 26.23
C ILE A 101 -20.58 -14.24 26.73
N ILE A 102 -19.43 -14.01 26.12
CA ILE A 102 -18.20 -14.75 26.43
C ILE A 102 -17.07 -13.80 26.77
N GLU A 103 -16.14 -14.26 27.63
CA GLU A 103 -14.82 -13.69 27.77
C GLU A 103 -13.90 -14.33 26.73
N VAL A 104 -13.09 -13.51 26.06
CA VAL A 104 -12.16 -13.95 25.01
C VAL A 104 -10.72 -13.45 25.29
N GLU A 105 -9.76 -13.99 24.53
CA GLU A 105 -8.37 -13.48 24.57
C GLU A 105 -8.28 -12.11 23.89
N ASP A 106 -7.38 -11.25 24.38
CA ASP A 106 -7.18 -9.89 23.87
C ASP A 106 -6.31 -9.81 22.61
N THR A 107 -5.80 -10.93 22.13
CA THR A 107 -4.94 -11.03 20.94
C THR A 107 -5.60 -10.48 19.66
N ILE A 108 -6.92 -10.41 19.60
CA ILE A 108 -7.66 -9.88 18.47
C ILE A 108 -7.57 -8.34 18.38
N LEU A 109 -7.34 -7.64 19.50
CA LEU A 109 -7.36 -6.17 19.55
C LEU A 109 -6.39 -5.53 18.58
N SER A 110 -5.16 -6.04 18.49
CA SER A 110 -4.15 -5.53 17.56
C SER A 110 -4.57 -5.52 16.09
N LYS A 111 -5.56 -6.36 15.73
CA LYS A 111 -6.13 -6.42 14.39
C LYS A 111 -7.35 -5.51 14.22
N LEU A 112 -8.10 -5.31 15.30
CA LEU A 112 -9.26 -4.41 15.32
C LEU A 112 -8.83 -2.93 15.30
N GLU A 113 -7.71 -2.63 15.95
CA GLU A 113 -7.16 -1.27 16.11
C GLU A 113 -6.18 -0.87 14.99
N LYS A 114 -6.03 -1.72 13.97
CA LYS A 114 -5.11 -1.43 12.85
C LYS A 114 -5.62 -0.27 12.00
N ASP A 115 -4.71 0.68 11.70
CA ASP A 115 -5.01 1.81 10.84
C ASP A 115 -5.30 1.30 9.39
N PRO A 116 -6.45 1.66 8.81
CA PRO A 116 -6.77 1.28 7.44
C PRO A 116 -5.78 1.81 6.40
N HIS A 117 -5.08 2.92 6.65
CA HIS A 117 -4.03 3.41 5.76
C HIS A 117 -2.82 2.47 5.71
N GLU A 118 -2.50 1.79 6.81
CA GLU A 118 -1.44 0.78 6.86
C GLU A 118 -1.85 -0.55 6.20
N MET A 119 -3.15 -0.77 6.01
CA MET A 119 -3.69 -1.96 5.36
C MET A 119 -3.67 -1.88 3.82
N ARG A 120 -3.26 -0.76 3.25
CA ARG A 120 -3.17 -0.57 1.80
C ARG A 120 -2.01 -1.38 1.23
N GLU A 121 -2.24 -1.99 0.05
CA GLU A 121 -1.19 -2.70 -0.67
C GLU A 121 -0.18 -1.71 -1.26
N LYS A 122 1.09 -1.93 -0.96
CA LYS A 122 2.20 -1.07 -1.39
C LYS A 122 2.88 -1.57 -2.67
N GLU A 123 2.63 -2.81 -3.08
CA GLU A 123 3.07 -3.31 -4.37
C GLU A 123 2.38 -2.53 -5.49
N ILE A 124 3.18 -1.97 -6.39
CA ILE A 124 2.65 -1.10 -7.45
C ILE A 124 2.10 -1.93 -8.61
N ALA A 125 2.70 -3.11 -8.82
CA ALA A 125 2.32 -4.04 -9.87
C ALA A 125 2.41 -5.47 -9.34
N ASP A 126 1.29 -6.17 -9.35
CA ASP A 126 1.18 -7.57 -8.90
C ASP A 126 1.40 -8.51 -10.09
N PHE A 127 2.60 -9.08 -10.18
CA PHE A 127 3.01 -10.09 -11.16
C PHE A 127 4.28 -10.80 -10.69
N TYR A 128 4.59 -11.91 -11.30
CA TYR A 128 5.86 -12.60 -11.11
C TYR A 128 6.77 -12.41 -12.34
N SER A 129 8.04 -12.07 -12.10
CA SER A 129 9.01 -11.76 -13.17
C SER A 129 9.16 -12.87 -14.22
N TRP A 130 9.02 -14.14 -13.82
CA TRP A 130 9.10 -15.30 -14.72
C TRP A 130 7.86 -15.54 -15.59
N GLU A 131 6.77 -14.80 -15.36
CA GLU A 131 5.56 -14.86 -16.19
C GLU A 131 5.54 -13.76 -17.26
N VAL A 132 6.53 -12.88 -17.24
CA VAL A 132 6.61 -11.76 -18.18
C VAL A 132 7.18 -12.23 -19.52
N ASN A 133 6.43 -11.98 -20.61
CA ASN A 133 6.84 -12.35 -21.96
C ASN A 133 7.08 -11.15 -22.90
N LYS A 134 6.71 -9.95 -22.49
CA LYS A 134 6.91 -8.72 -23.27
C LYS A 134 7.02 -7.53 -22.35
N VAL A 135 7.93 -6.61 -22.68
CA VAL A 135 8.13 -5.36 -21.96
C VAL A 135 8.26 -4.21 -22.95
N SER A 136 7.62 -3.08 -22.66
CA SER A 136 7.77 -1.82 -23.40
C SER A 136 8.12 -0.70 -22.44
N LEU A 137 9.06 0.14 -22.87
CA LEU A 137 9.46 1.38 -22.20
C LEU A 137 9.36 2.53 -23.20
N GLU A 138 8.59 3.55 -22.84
CA GLU A 138 8.55 4.84 -23.54
C GLU A 138 9.14 5.90 -22.59
N ARG A 139 10.19 6.65 -23.03
CA ARG A 139 10.82 7.71 -22.25
C ARG A 139 11.31 8.83 -23.16
N GLY A 140 10.62 9.97 -23.18
CA GLY A 140 10.88 11.04 -24.16
C GLY A 140 10.69 10.51 -25.59
N ASP A 141 11.75 10.62 -26.43
CA ASP A 141 11.74 10.10 -27.79
C ASP A 141 12.13 8.60 -27.88
N LEU A 142 12.51 7.98 -26.76
CA LEU A 142 12.87 6.58 -26.70
C LEU A 142 11.62 5.71 -26.64
N GLY A 143 11.47 4.79 -27.59
CA GLY A 143 10.50 3.71 -27.55
C GLY A 143 11.22 2.38 -27.71
N LEU A 144 11.21 1.56 -26.64
CA LEU A 144 11.81 0.21 -26.63
C LEU A 144 10.69 -0.79 -26.37
N THR A 145 10.68 -1.85 -27.13
CA THR A 145 9.85 -3.03 -26.86
C THR A 145 10.69 -4.26 -27.06
N VAL A 146 10.65 -5.18 -26.11
CA VAL A 146 11.30 -6.49 -26.18
C VAL A 146 10.28 -7.57 -25.93
N VAL A 147 10.46 -8.70 -26.62
CA VAL A 147 9.61 -9.89 -26.53
C VAL A 147 10.49 -11.10 -26.26
N GLU A 148 10.02 -11.98 -25.40
CA GLU A 148 10.69 -13.24 -25.10
C GLU A 148 10.52 -14.20 -26.27
N ASP A 149 11.63 -14.79 -26.72
CA ASP A 149 11.68 -15.93 -27.62
C ASP A 149 11.87 -17.19 -26.75
N GLU A 150 10.77 -17.85 -26.44
CA GLU A 150 10.75 -19.00 -25.53
C GLU A 150 11.50 -20.20 -26.07
N GLU A 151 11.56 -20.36 -27.42
CA GLU A 151 12.26 -21.50 -28.04
C GLU A 151 13.79 -21.37 -27.89
N GLU A 152 14.29 -20.12 -27.94
CA GLU A 152 15.73 -19.85 -27.82
C GLU A 152 16.13 -19.37 -26.42
N ASP A 153 15.17 -19.17 -25.49
CA ASP A 153 15.36 -18.58 -24.15
C ASP A 153 16.09 -17.21 -24.21
N LYS A 154 15.60 -16.32 -25.10
CA LYS A 154 16.21 -15.05 -25.39
C LYS A 154 15.19 -13.92 -25.45
N TRP A 155 15.65 -12.73 -25.15
CA TRP A 155 14.90 -11.51 -25.40
C TRP A 155 15.30 -10.89 -26.74
N ARG A 156 14.32 -10.44 -27.54
CA ARG A 156 14.54 -9.77 -28.81
C ARG A 156 13.81 -8.44 -28.83
N PHE A 157 14.46 -7.43 -29.45
CA PHE A 157 13.73 -6.17 -29.75
C PHE A 157 12.61 -6.45 -30.75
N ASP A 158 11.41 -5.94 -30.44
CA ASP A 158 10.24 -5.98 -31.33
C ASP A 158 10.44 -4.96 -32.47
N SER A 159 11.31 -5.31 -33.40
CA SER A 159 11.71 -4.51 -34.57
C SER A 159 11.88 -5.41 -35.77
N ALA A 160 11.89 -4.80 -36.99
CA ALA A 160 12.01 -5.56 -38.23
C ALA A 160 13.30 -6.42 -38.33
N GLU A 161 14.34 -6.07 -37.57
CA GLU A 161 15.64 -6.76 -37.54
C GLU A 161 15.70 -7.84 -36.45
N GLY A 162 14.83 -7.77 -35.42
CA GLY A 162 14.76 -8.74 -34.33
C GLY A 162 16.09 -8.90 -33.57
N GLU A 163 16.84 -7.80 -33.37
CA GLU A 163 18.11 -7.81 -32.65
C GLU A 163 17.94 -8.45 -31.26
N GLU A 164 18.93 -9.25 -30.86
CA GLU A 164 18.96 -9.85 -29.52
C GLU A 164 19.18 -8.76 -28.45
N ALA A 165 18.36 -8.78 -27.42
CA ALA A 165 18.53 -7.95 -26.24
C ALA A 165 19.33 -8.69 -25.16
N ASP A 166 19.93 -7.98 -24.24
CA ASP A 166 20.68 -8.53 -23.12
C ASP A 166 19.70 -9.09 -22.08
N LYS A 167 19.61 -10.41 -21.97
CA LYS A 167 18.68 -11.10 -21.07
C LYS A 167 18.86 -10.65 -19.62
N ASP A 168 20.09 -10.58 -19.13
CA ASP A 168 20.35 -10.24 -17.74
C ASP A 168 19.84 -8.84 -17.40
N LYS A 169 20.00 -7.88 -18.32
CA LYS A 169 19.52 -6.51 -18.14
C LYS A 169 17.99 -6.42 -18.18
N ILE A 170 17.33 -7.18 -19.06
CA ILE A 170 15.88 -7.23 -19.15
C ILE A 170 15.30 -7.89 -17.88
N ASP A 171 15.85 -9.01 -17.46
CA ASP A 171 15.43 -9.70 -16.24
C ASP A 171 15.66 -8.86 -14.99
N GLU A 172 16.76 -8.10 -14.92
CA GLU A 172 17.01 -7.14 -13.84
C GLU A 172 15.96 -6.01 -13.83
N PHE A 173 15.64 -5.46 -15.01
CA PHE A 173 14.62 -4.43 -15.15
C PHE A 173 13.24 -4.93 -14.71
N ILE A 174 12.84 -6.14 -15.16
CA ILE A 174 11.56 -6.75 -14.76
C ILE A 174 11.50 -6.94 -13.24
N ARG A 175 12.55 -7.49 -12.64
CA ARG A 175 12.64 -7.67 -11.18
C ARG A 175 12.59 -6.34 -10.40
N LYS A 176 13.16 -5.25 -10.93
CA LYS A 176 13.02 -3.92 -10.32
C LYS A 176 11.58 -3.42 -10.31
N ILE A 177 10.82 -3.68 -11.38
CA ILE A 177 9.40 -3.33 -11.42
C ILE A 177 8.58 -4.23 -10.46
N GLU A 178 8.84 -5.54 -10.42
CA GLU A 178 8.21 -6.49 -9.50
C GLU A 178 8.43 -6.08 -8.03
N ALA A 179 9.66 -5.70 -7.68
CA ALA A 179 10.02 -5.30 -6.33
C ALA A 179 9.62 -3.87 -5.95
N LEU A 180 9.03 -3.11 -6.89
CA LEU A 180 8.72 -1.70 -6.68
C LEU A 180 7.58 -1.51 -5.69
N GLN A 181 7.86 -0.84 -4.59
CA GLN A 181 6.89 -0.55 -3.55
C GLN A 181 6.70 0.95 -3.33
N ALA A 182 5.49 1.33 -2.98
CA ALA A 182 5.17 2.68 -2.58
C ALA A 182 5.69 2.99 -1.17
N GLU A 183 6.23 4.18 -0.99
CA GLU A 183 6.48 4.73 0.34
C GLU A 183 5.16 5.18 0.99
N SER A 184 4.35 5.89 0.20
CA SER A 184 3.02 6.37 0.56
C SER A 184 2.13 6.51 -0.68
N PHE A 185 0.94 7.09 -0.49
CA PHE A 185 -0.08 7.22 -1.54
C PHE A 185 -0.52 8.66 -1.69
N ILE A 186 -1.01 9.00 -2.88
CA ILE A 186 -1.65 10.27 -3.18
C ILE A 186 -3.06 9.96 -3.64
N ASP A 187 -4.05 10.37 -2.85
CA ASP A 187 -5.44 10.02 -3.08
C ASP A 187 -6.21 11.12 -3.84
N PRO A 188 -7.31 10.75 -4.51
CA PRO A 188 -8.19 11.73 -5.15
C PRO A 188 -8.74 12.79 -4.17
N PRO A 189 -8.98 14.04 -4.65
CA PRO A 189 -8.95 14.47 -6.06
C PRO A 189 -7.53 14.72 -6.57
N LEU A 190 -7.21 14.21 -7.79
CA LEU A 190 -5.89 14.28 -8.38
C LEU A 190 -5.81 15.35 -9.49
N ASN A 191 -4.75 16.15 -9.45
CA ASN A 191 -4.32 16.95 -10.59
C ASN A 191 -3.08 16.30 -11.22
N LEU A 192 -3.25 15.50 -12.26
CA LEU A 192 -2.17 14.74 -12.89
C LEU A 192 -1.02 15.62 -13.41
N ALA A 193 -1.29 16.87 -13.81
CA ALA A 193 -0.29 17.81 -14.30
C ALA A 193 0.69 18.24 -13.18
N GLU A 194 0.27 18.30 -11.93
CA GLU A 194 1.14 18.60 -10.79
C GLU A 194 2.25 17.55 -10.66
N PHE A 195 1.92 16.31 -10.96
CA PHE A 195 2.84 15.17 -10.89
C PHE A 195 3.55 14.88 -12.22
N GLY A 196 3.26 15.66 -13.28
CA GLY A 196 3.80 15.43 -14.63
C GLY A 196 3.24 14.17 -15.30
N LEU A 197 2.06 13.71 -14.90
CA LEU A 197 1.41 12.51 -15.43
C LEU A 197 0.47 12.79 -16.61
N ASP A 198 0.24 14.06 -16.96
CA ASP A 198 -0.36 14.49 -18.23
C ASP A 198 0.63 14.34 -19.41
N SER A 199 1.94 14.39 -19.11
CA SER A 199 3.03 14.07 -20.02
C SER A 199 4.12 13.31 -19.21
N PRO A 200 3.95 11.99 -19.01
CA PRO A 200 4.78 11.23 -18.10
C PRO A 200 6.24 11.20 -18.55
N ALA A 201 7.16 11.26 -17.58
CA ALA A 201 8.60 11.17 -17.82
C ALA A 201 8.99 9.79 -18.38
N ALA A 202 8.24 8.75 -18.00
CA ALA A 202 8.33 7.43 -18.60
C ALA A 202 6.99 6.69 -18.50
N LYS A 203 6.80 5.74 -19.41
CA LYS A 203 5.70 4.77 -19.39
C LYS A 203 6.29 3.37 -19.56
N VAL A 204 5.95 2.49 -18.64
CA VAL A 204 6.35 1.08 -18.68
C VAL A 204 5.10 0.25 -18.89
N THR A 205 5.12 -0.67 -19.84
CA THR A 205 4.06 -1.65 -20.04
C THR A 205 4.67 -3.05 -20.00
N ILE A 206 4.07 -3.92 -19.21
CA ILE A 206 4.50 -5.31 -19.01
C ILE A 206 3.33 -6.21 -19.38
N TRP A 207 3.61 -7.26 -20.15
CA TRP A 207 2.65 -8.32 -20.47
C TRP A 207 3.04 -9.57 -19.72
N VAL A 208 2.12 -10.05 -18.90
CA VAL A 208 2.25 -11.20 -18.00
C VAL A 208 1.39 -12.34 -18.57
N LYS A 209 1.95 -13.50 -18.73
CA LYS A 209 1.19 -14.68 -19.18
C LYS A 209 0.16 -15.09 -18.13
N GLU A 210 -1.10 -15.22 -18.53
CA GLU A 210 -2.15 -15.82 -17.69
C GLU A 210 -2.40 -17.29 -18.10
N ASP A 211 -2.36 -17.55 -19.41
CA ASP A 211 -2.46 -18.88 -20.01
C ASP A 211 -1.74 -18.89 -21.40
N GLU A 212 -1.82 -19.99 -22.15
CA GLU A 212 -1.13 -20.13 -23.45
C GLU A 212 -1.56 -19.06 -24.50
N GLU A 213 -2.75 -18.47 -24.38
CA GLU A 213 -3.30 -17.54 -25.38
C GLU A 213 -3.54 -16.14 -24.82
N LYS A 214 -3.44 -15.91 -23.51
CA LYS A 214 -3.78 -14.66 -22.86
C LYS A 214 -2.65 -14.07 -22.04
N SER A 215 -2.50 -12.77 -22.17
CA SER A 215 -1.59 -12.00 -21.34
C SER A 215 -2.35 -10.84 -20.68
N LYS A 216 -2.08 -10.63 -19.40
CA LYS A 216 -2.51 -9.47 -18.64
C LYS A 216 -1.55 -8.33 -18.92
N GLU A 217 -2.08 -7.16 -19.26
CA GLU A 217 -1.29 -5.96 -19.45
C GLU A 217 -1.27 -5.11 -18.18
N ILE A 218 -0.08 -4.73 -17.74
CA ILE A 218 0.14 -3.82 -16.62
C ILE A 218 0.86 -2.58 -17.14
N THR A 219 0.24 -1.43 -17.03
CA THR A 219 0.81 -0.16 -17.48
C THR A 219 1.04 0.79 -16.31
N LEU A 220 2.27 1.27 -16.20
CA LEU A 220 2.74 2.23 -15.21
C LEU A 220 3.13 3.53 -15.90
N PHE A 221 2.60 4.65 -15.43
CA PHE A 221 3.00 6.00 -15.83
C PHE A 221 3.83 6.60 -14.71
N ILE A 222 5.05 7.02 -15.02
CA ILE A 222 5.99 7.61 -14.08
C ILE A 222 6.05 9.11 -14.32
N GLY A 223 5.72 9.88 -13.29
CA GLY A 223 5.70 11.33 -13.33
C GLY A 223 7.09 11.96 -13.26
N LYS A 224 7.12 13.28 -13.11
CA LYS A 224 8.37 14.06 -12.92
C LYS A 224 8.88 13.90 -11.48
N LYS A 225 10.18 14.19 -11.28
CA LYS A 225 10.76 14.33 -9.94
C LYS A 225 10.17 15.52 -9.20
N LEU A 226 9.81 15.29 -7.97
CA LEU A 226 9.25 16.27 -7.05
C LEU A 226 10.02 16.22 -5.73
N LYS A 227 10.03 17.33 -5.01
CA LYS A 227 10.61 17.40 -3.66
C LYS A 227 9.47 17.26 -2.65
N ASP A 228 9.71 16.52 -1.57
CA ASP A 228 8.82 16.55 -0.43
C ASP A 228 8.79 17.95 0.17
N GLU A 229 7.62 18.57 0.13
CA GLU A 229 7.33 19.76 0.91
C GLU A 229 6.92 19.25 2.29
N ASP A 230 7.69 19.61 3.32
CA ASP A 230 7.59 19.08 4.69
C ASP A 230 6.18 18.73 5.17
N GLU A 231 6.01 17.55 5.76
CA GLU A 231 4.79 17.04 6.44
C GLU A 231 4.38 17.88 7.68
N GLN A 232 4.62 19.20 7.71
CA GLN A 232 4.38 20.05 8.89
C GLN A 232 3.05 20.78 8.93
N GLU A 233 2.15 20.66 7.95
CA GLU A 233 0.88 21.43 8.00
C GLU A 233 -0.40 20.64 8.36
N ASP A 234 -0.43 19.32 8.37
CA ASP A 234 -1.69 18.58 8.57
C ASP A 234 -2.00 18.16 10.02
N THR A 235 -1.14 18.42 11.00
CA THR A 235 -1.43 18.07 12.42
C THR A 235 -1.95 19.22 13.27
N LYS A 236 -2.27 20.40 12.71
CA LYS A 236 -2.73 21.58 13.48
C LYS A 236 -4.16 22.04 13.25
N LYS A 237 -5.06 21.20 12.75
CA LYS A 237 -6.49 21.55 12.61
C LYS A 237 -7.49 20.61 13.27
N ALA A 238 -7.09 19.92 14.32
CA ALA A 238 -8.06 19.24 15.18
C ALA A 238 -7.69 19.46 16.65
N GLY A 239 -8.33 20.44 17.29
CA GLY A 239 -8.39 20.49 18.74
C GLY A 239 -7.74 21.70 19.38
N SER A 240 -8.49 22.74 19.62
CA SER A 240 -8.72 23.34 20.91
C SER A 240 -9.10 24.81 20.83
N GLU A 241 -10.38 25.06 20.80
CA GLU A 241 -10.93 26.25 21.50
C GLU A 241 -11.10 25.87 22.96
N LYS A 242 -10.34 26.51 23.85
CA LYS A 242 -10.82 26.96 25.17
C LYS A 242 -9.83 27.88 25.86
N ALA A 243 -10.33 29.12 25.96
CA ALA A 243 -10.31 30.02 27.11
C ALA A 243 -9.01 30.26 27.91
N GLY A 244 -8.65 31.54 27.91
CA GLY A 244 -7.61 32.19 28.63
C GLY A 244 -7.72 32.16 30.14
N THR A 245 -6.61 32.53 30.76
CA THR A 245 -6.55 33.48 31.89
C THR A 245 -5.11 33.97 32.07
N GLU A 246 -5.01 35.24 32.39
CA GLU A 246 -3.82 36.07 32.63
C GLU A 246 -3.01 35.67 33.87
N ALA A 247 -1.79 36.12 33.87
CA ALA A 247 -0.90 36.66 34.93
C ALA A 247 0.35 35.75 35.13
N GLU A 248 1.57 36.16 35.27
CA GLU A 248 2.23 37.38 35.68
C GLU A 248 3.73 37.28 35.36
N LYS A 249 4.38 38.41 35.26
CA LYS A 249 5.83 38.63 35.06
C LYS A 249 6.67 38.09 36.20
N GLU A 250 7.85 37.50 35.89
CA GLU A 250 9.08 37.85 36.61
C GLU A 250 10.32 37.73 35.72
N GLU A 251 11.05 38.82 35.67
CA GLU A 251 12.37 39.03 35.10
C GLU A 251 13.42 38.32 35.92
N LYS A 252 14.40 37.67 35.27
CA LYS A 252 15.79 37.68 35.72
C LYS A 252 16.79 37.46 34.60
N THR A 253 17.64 38.44 34.46
CA THR A 253 18.89 38.57 33.72
C THR A 253 19.93 37.49 33.99
N GLY A 254 20.73 37.18 32.96
CA GLY A 254 22.04 36.56 33.19
C GLY A 254 22.64 35.84 31.99
N GLU A 255 23.51 36.59 31.30
CA GLU A 255 24.76 36.19 30.61
C GLU A 255 24.78 35.31 29.37
N GLU A 256 25.25 35.97 28.32
CA GLU A 256 25.75 35.44 27.04
C GLU A 256 26.87 34.41 27.23
N VAL A 257 26.75 33.26 26.56
CA VAL A 257 27.91 32.57 26.01
C VAL A 257 27.58 32.26 24.54
N LYS A 258 28.26 32.97 23.66
CA LYS A 258 28.34 32.63 22.25
C LYS A 258 29.16 31.35 22.11
N ASP A 259 28.53 30.33 21.60
CA ASP A 259 29.25 29.28 20.90
C ASP A 259 28.60 29.15 19.49
N GLU A 260 29.30 29.75 18.52
CA GLU A 260 28.98 29.62 17.12
C GLU A 260 29.47 28.24 16.65
N SER A 261 28.62 27.24 16.66
CA SER A 261 28.74 26.10 15.76
C SER A 261 27.51 26.10 14.87
N GLU A 262 27.60 26.76 13.73
CA GLU A 262 26.73 26.57 12.59
C GLU A 262 26.84 25.09 12.18
N ALA A 263 26.02 24.22 12.79
CA ALA A 263 25.65 22.98 12.17
C ALA A 263 24.66 23.33 11.04
N GLU A 264 25.17 23.40 9.80
CA GLU A 264 24.33 23.36 8.62
C GLU A 264 23.46 22.09 8.74
N ASP A 265 22.22 22.27 9.13
CA ASP A 265 21.15 21.26 9.02
C ASP A 265 20.85 21.08 7.53
N THR A 266 21.72 20.34 6.85
CA THR A 266 21.46 19.84 5.50
C THR A 266 20.49 18.67 5.63
N THR A 267 19.23 18.93 5.96
CA THR A 267 18.13 18.04 5.66
C THR A 267 18.03 17.95 4.14
N VAL A 268 18.65 16.92 3.58
CA VAL A 268 18.51 16.58 2.16
C VAL A 268 17.04 16.25 1.97
N LYS A 269 16.29 17.19 1.36
CA LYS A 269 14.87 16.96 1.03
C LYS A 269 14.80 15.75 0.12
N LYS A 270 14.10 14.72 0.54
CA LYS A 270 13.92 13.49 -0.22
C LYS A 270 13.12 13.82 -1.49
N GLU A 271 13.59 13.34 -2.63
CA GLU A 271 12.90 13.48 -3.90
C GLU A 271 12.04 12.22 -4.15
N PHE A 272 10.90 12.42 -4.77
CA PHE A 272 10.00 11.33 -5.14
C PHE A 272 9.48 11.49 -6.56
N VAL A 273 8.92 10.43 -7.10
CA VAL A 273 8.09 10.42 -8.31
C VAL A 273 6.73 9.84 -7.98
N ALA A 274 5.69 10.40 -8.60
CA ALA A 274 4.38 9.79 -8.56
C ALA A 274 4.28 8.73 -9.66
N VAL A 275 3.90 7.52 -9.29
CA VAL A 275 3.64 6.43 -10.23
C VAL A 275 2.15 6.12 -10.24
N LYS A 276 1.56 6.09 -11.43
CA LYS A 276 0.18 5.68 -11.66
C LYS A 276 0.16 4.32 -12.32
N ASN A 277 -0.35 3.31 -11.64
CA ASN A 277 -0.81 2.10 -12.28
C ASN A 277 -2.15 2.39 -12.97
N ALA A 278 -2.30 2.03 -14.24
CA ALA A 278 -3.51 2.29 -15.03
C ALA A 278 -4.78 1.73 -14.38
N ARG A 279 -4.67 0.68 -13.58
CA ARG A 279 -5.76 -0.01 -12.90
C ARG A 279 -6.41 0.82 -11.79
N PHE A 280 -5.65 1.69 -11.10
CA PHE A 280 -6.09 2.36 -9.88
C PHE A 280 -6.40 3.84 -10.11
N ASN A 281 -7.23 4.44 -9.24
CA ASN A 281 -7.60 5.85 -9.28
C ASN A 281 -6.76 6.74 -8.34
N TYR A 282 -5.79 6.18 -7.66
CA TYR A 282 -4.81 6.86 -6.79
C TYR A 282 -3.40 6.73 -7.38
N LEU A 283 -2.44 7.45 -6.80
CA LEU A 283 -1.03 7.40 -7.19
C LEU A 283 -0.21 6.80 -6.06
N PHE A 284 0.89 6.19 -6.44
CA PHE A 284 1.93 5.70 -5.57
C PHE A 284 3.07 6.71 -5.51
N LYS A 285 3.52 7.07 -4.31
CA LYS A 285 4.72 7.86 -4.09
C LYS A 285 5.92 6.92 -3.98
N VAL A 286 6.91 7.11 -4.84
CA VAL A 286 8.08 6.24 -4.99
C VAL A 286 9.33 7.09 -4.94
N ASP A 287 10.43 6.54 -4.42
CA ASP A 287 11.73 7.21 -4.46
C ASP A 287 12.12 7.63 -5.89
N ALA A 288 12.63 8.85 -6.04
CA ALA A 288 12.99 9.40 -7.33
C ALA A 288 14.15 8.66 -8.02
N GLU A 289 14.96 7.91 -7.28
CA GLU A 289 16.02 7.06 -7.84
C GLU A 289 15.47 6.03 -8.83
N PHE A 290 14.22 5.59 -8.66
CA PHE A 290 13.58 4.68 -9.60
C PHE A 290 13.59 5.23 -11.04
N LEU A 291 13.26 6.50 -11.23
CA LEU A 291 13.27 7.13 -12.57
C LEU A 291 14.69 7.16 -13.18
N GLU A 292 15.73 7.29 -12.35
CA GLU A 292 17.13 7.30 -12.80
C GLU A 292 17.61 5.91 -13.24
N GLN A 293 17.02 4.86 -12.67
CA GLN A 293 17.35 3.48 -13.00
C GLN A 293 16.71 2.98 -14.30
N LEU A 294 15.79 3.75 -14.87
CA LEU A 294 15.18 3.40 -16.16
C LEU A 294 16.13 3.64 -17.32
N PRO A 295 16.17 2.76 -18.33
CA PRO A 295 16.99 2.93 -19.52
C PRO A 295 16.77 4.28 -20.22
N GLU A 296 17.85 4.88 -20.70
CA GLU A 296 17.84 6.17 -21.40
C GLU A 296 18.06 6.01 -22.92
N LYS A 297 18.60 4.89 -23.35
CA LYS A 297 18.90 4.58 -24.75
C LYS A 297 18.76 3.09 -25.04
N LYS A 298 18.62 2.74 -26.31
CA LYS A 298 18.51 1.33 -26.76
C LYS A 298 19.71 0.49 -26.32
N ASP A 299 20.91 1.07 -26.31
CA ASP A 299 22.14 0.36 -25.96
C ASP A 299 22.16 -0.13 -24.49
N ASP A 300 21.33 0.47 -23.62
CA ASP A 300 21.21 0.01 -22.23
C ASP A 300 20.62 -1.40 -22.14
N TRP A 301 19.85 -1.82 -23.14
CA TRP A 301 19.27 -3.17 -23.26
C TRP A 301 19.93 -4.04 -24.31
N LYS A 302 20.98 -3.55 -25.02
CA LYS A 302 21.73 -4.38 -25.97
C LYS A 302 22.73 -5.27 -25.28
N LYS A 303 22.94 -6.46 -25.87
CA LYS A 303 24.03 -7.38 -25.51
C LYS A 303 25.36 -6.72 -25.85
N THR A 304 26.28 -6.65 -24.89
CA THR A 304 27.63 -6.14 -25.13
C THR A 304 28.52 -7.27 -25.63
N GLU A 305 29.51 -6.94 -26.49
CA GLU A 305 30.43 -7.93 -27.08
C GLU A 305 31.21 -8.74 -26.01
N GLU A 306 31.45 -8.19 -24.82
CA GLU A 306 32.08 -8.88 -23.68
C GLU A 306 31.24 -10.04 -23.12
N ASN A 307 29.90 -10.00 -23.27
CA ASN A 307 29.04 -11.10 -22.82
C ASN A 307 28.95 -12.26 -23.85
N THR A 308 29.32 -12.00 -25.11
CA THR A 308 29.28 -13.02 -26.18
C THR A 308 30.36 -14.11 -26.00
N GLU A 309 31.49 -13.79 -25.36
CA GLU A 309 32.58 -14.74 -25.13
C GLU A 309 32.29 -15.73 -23.98
N LYS A 310 31.49 -15.36 -23.00
CA LYS A 310 31.13 -16.26 -21.87
C LYS A 310 30.10 -17.34 -22.23
N ASP A 311 29.23 -17.06 -23.20
CA ASP A 311 28.20 -18.01 -23.64
C ASP A 311 28.75 -19.05 -24.62
N SER A 312 29.92 -18.80 -25.23
CA SER A 312 30.57 -19.73 -26.14
C SER A 312 31.46 -20.78 -25.45
N GLU A 313 31.69 -20.65 -24.12
CA GLU A 313 32.52 -21.59 -23.32
C GLU A 313 31.69 -22.54 -22.42
N LYS A 314 30.38 -22.55 -22.52
CA LYS A 314 29.49 -23.49 -21.83
C LYS A 314 28.86 -24.47 -22.84
#